data_97a0ca31e53aa8ce70ef638670dcaf04
#
_entry.id   97a0ca31e53aa8ce70ef638670dcaf04
#
_cell.length_a   1.000
_cell.length_b   1.000
_cell.length_c   1.000
_cell.angle_alpha   90.00
_cell.angle_beta   90.00
_cell.angle_gamma   90.00
#
_symmetry.space_group_name_H-M   'P 1'
#
loop_
_entity.id
_entity.type
_entity.pdbx_description
1 polymer ?
#
loop_
_entity_poly.entity_id
_entity_poly.type
_entity_poly.pdbx_seq_one_letter_code
_entity_poly.pdbx_strand_id
1 'polypeptide(L)'
;MKKLLVAGLTAVALTGCSGQEEEQVLNLYNWSEYMPQEVLDRFEEETGIKVVYTTYDSNEAMYARLKLLDDSSQYDLAVPSTYYVNKMRKEDLLMEIDHSQIEGFDNLDPELVDRSFDENNTYSVPYLWGTTGLAIDSSTVDPSEVTGWADLWDEQYQGQVMLTNDMREVFHVGLSVLGYSGNTRDPGKIEEAYEKLSELMPSVRTFNSDAPRMPYLEGETDIGMIWNGEAVMGKEDMPALEYIYPEEGVIVWLDSFVIPRNAANPEAAHKFISFVLQPEISALISEDIGYATPNQAARELLPEEVANNRASYPTSEDMKNAEFQEDVGDEAMQVYNRYWEQLKTGG
;
A
#
# COMPACT_ATOMS: atom_id res chain seq x y z
N MET A 1 33.62 8.22 86.71
CA MET A 1 32.60 8.92 85.93
C MET A 1 33.19 9.28 84.56
N LYS A 2 32.94 8.42 83.51
CA LYS A 2 33.38 8.69 82.14
C LYS A 2 32.10 8.78 81.32
N LYS A 3 31.89 9.96 80.71
CA LYS A 3 30.79 10.21 79.79
C LYS A 3 31.22 9.74 78.40
N LEU A 4 30.51 8.77 77.82
CA LEU A 4 30.57 8.41 76.42
C LEU A 4 29.68 9.36 75.61
N LEU A 5 30.30 10.08 74.67
CA LEU A 5 29.60 10.76 73.59
C LEU A 5 29.35 9.74 72.45
N VAL A 6 28.09 9.55 72.09
CA VAL A 6 27.70 8.80 70.87
C VAL A 6 27.46 9.84 69.78
N ALA A 7 28.30 9.83 68.76
CA ALA A 7 28.11 10.63 67.55
C ALA A 7 27.21 9.83 66.57
N GLY A 8 26.01 10.36 66.32
CA GLY A 8 25.12 9.81 65.33
C GLY A 8 25.52 10.23 63.92
N LEU A 9 25.92 9.29 63.07
CA LEU A 9 26.05 9.48 61.62
C LEU A 9 24.68 9.36 60.95
N THR A 10 24.17 10.49 60.46
CA THR A 10 22.97 10.52 59.64
C THR A 10 23.39 10.23 58.18
N ALA A 11 23.16 9.02 57.71
CA ALA A 11 23.33 8.67 56.32
C ALA A 11 22.13 9.23 55.51
N VAL A 12 22.37 10.23 54.70
CA VAL A 12 21.42 10.72 53.69
C VAL A 12 21.46 9.74 52.52
N ALA A 13 20.48 8.89 52.42
CA ALA A 13 20.25 8.05 51.26
C ALA A 13 19.69 8.94 50.10
N LEU A 14 20.56 9.28 49.14
CA LEU A 14 20.14 9.81 47.83
C LEU A 14 19.49 8.64 47.06
N THR A 15 18.16 8.52 47.15
CA THR A 15 17.40 7.73 46.19
C THR A 15 17.41 8.48 44.88
N GLY A 16 18.36 8.14 43.99
CA GLY A 16 18.29 8.45 42.59
C GLY A 16 17.12 7.67 42.01
N CYS A 17 16.02 8.35 41.73
CA CYS A 17 15.04 7.84 40.76
C CYS A 17 15.72 7.86 39.38
N SER A 18 16.35 6.77 39.00
CA SER A 18 16.53 6.44 37.59
C SER A 18 15.14 6.06 37.08
N GLY A 19 14.38 7.04 36.60
CA GLY A 19 13.27 6.75 35.70
C GLY A 19 13.91 5.98 34.53
N GLN A 20 13.62 4.70 34.40
CA GLN A 20 13.72 4.08 33.09
C GLN A 20 12.69 4.86 32.24
N GLU A 21 13.19 5.69 31.33
CA GLU A 21 12.35 6.14 30.22
C GLU A 21 11.84 4.86 29.56
N GLU A 22 10.55 4.62 29.62
CA GLU A 22 9.95 3.53 28.86
C GLU A 22 10.34 3.78 27.39
N GLU A 23 11.01 2.80 26.79
CA GLU A 23 11.42 2.85 25.39
C GLU A 23 10.14 3.07 24.56
N GLN A 24 10.05 4.24 23.91
CA GLN A 24 8.91 4.55 23.06
C GLN A 24 8.95 3.64 21.82
N VAL A 25 7.85 3.01 21.50
CA VAL A 25 7.73 2.06 20.38
C VAL A 25 6.61 2.51 19.46
N LEU A 26 6.84 2.46 18.15
CA LEU A 26 5.84 2.58 17.10
C LEU A 26 5.62 1.21 16.45
N ASN A 27 4.41 0.69 16.51
CA ASN A 27 4.04 -0.54 15.83
C ASN A 27 3.42 -0.18 14.47
N LEU A 28 4.22 -0.30 13.41
CA LEU A 28 3.83 0.00 12.04
C LEU A 28 3.39 -1.27 11.30
N TYR A 29 2.18 -1.27 10.74
CA TYR A 29 1.61 -2.35 9.96
C TYR A 29 1.46 -1.90 8.50
N ASN A 30 2.29 -2.43 7.60
CA ASN A 30 2.43 -1.94 6.23
C ASN A 30 2.46 -3.11 5.22
N TRP A 31 2.47 -2.79 3.95
CA TRP A 31 2.69 -3.75 2.87
C TRP A 31 4.11 -4.31 2.90
N SER A 32 4.29 -5.49 2.32
CA SER A 32 5.63 -6.04 2.07
C SER A 32 6.43 -5.12 1.14
N GLU A 33 7.74 -5.00 1.35
CA GLU A 33 8.68 -4.23 0.52
C GLU A 33 8.22 -2.79 0.20
N TYR A 34 7.56 -2.13 1.16
CA TYR A 34 6.90 -0.83 0.97
C TYR A 34 7.46 0.28 1.86
N MET A 35 8.59 0.04 2.53
CA MET A 35 9.31 1.01 3.35
C MET A 35 10.80 0.61 3.41
N PRO A 36 11.72 1.47 2.95
CA PRO A 36 13.16 1.22 3.08
C PRO A 36 13.61 1.11 4.53
N GLN A 37 14.45 0.14 4.85
CA GLN A 37 15.00 -0.02 6.20
C GLN A 37 15.77 1.24 6.66
N GLU A 38 16.45 1.91 5.74
CA GLU A 38 17.16 3.17 6.03
C GLU A 38 16.25 4.25 6.61
N VAL A 39 15.00 4.33 6.15
CA VAL A 39 14.01 5.30 6.67
C VAL A 39 13.63 4.98 8.11
N LEU A 40 13.45 3.71 8.43
CA LEU A 40 13.15 3.26 9.79
C LEU A 40 14.33 3.55 10.72
N ASP A 41 15.56 3.24 10.28
CA ASP A 41 16.77 3.47 11.05
C ASP A 41 16.98 4.98 11.33
N ARG A 42 16.78 5.85 10.33
CA ARG A 42 16.86 7.31 10.48
C ARG A 42 15.81 7.85 11.45
N PHE A 43 14.58 7.35 11.39
CA PHE A 43 13.53 7.74 12.34
C PHE A 43 13.90 7.36 13.77
N GLU A 44 14.42 6.15 13.99
CA GLU A 44 14.87 5.69 15.31
C GLU A 44 16.05 6.53 15.82
N GLU A 45 17.02 6.85 14.95
CA GLU A 45 18.20 7.69 15.30
C GLU A 45 17.80 9.12 15.69
N GLU A 46 16.84 9.72 14.95
CA GLU A 46 16.44 11.12 15.17
C GLU A 46 15.51 11.30 16.36
N THR A 47 14.63 10.30 16.61
CA THR A 47 13.54 10.45 17.60
C THR A 47 13.76 9.65 18.88
N GLY A 48 14.60 8.61 18.82
CA GLY A 48 14.72 7.61 19.88
C GLY A 48 13.51 6.67 19.98
N ILE A 49 12.56 6.72 19.04
CA ILE A 49 11.38 5.87 19.00
C ILE A 49 11.69 4.64 18.17
N LYS A 50 11.62 3.45 18.78
CA LYS A 50 11.85 2.19 18.08
C LYS A 50 10.67 1.83 17.19
N VAL A 51 10.93 1.40 15.94
CA VAL A 51 9.88 0.93 15.03
C VAL A 51 9.82 -0.59 15.01
N VAL A 52 8.63 -1.12 15.32
CA VAL A 52 8.30 -2.53 15.11
C VAL A 52 7.50 -2.64 13.83
N TYR A 53 8.17 -3.09 12.77
CA TYR A 53 7.60 -3.20 11.43
C TYR A 53 6.99 -4.59 11.21
N THR A 54 5.73 -4.62 10.82
CA THR A 54 4.98 -5.86 10.51
C THR A 54 4.33 -5.70 9.16
N THR A 55 4.30 -6.75 8.35
CA THR A 55 3.78 -6.70 6.98
C THR A 55 2.49 -7.48 6.78
N TYR A 56 1.79 -7.14 5.69
CA TYR A 56 0.65 -7.86 5.13
C TYR A 56 0.72 -7.83 3.59
N ASP A 57 -0.05 -8.71 2.94
CA ASP A 57 -0.08 -8.91 1.50
C ASP A 57 -1.42 -8.53 0.84
N SER A 58 -2.42 -8.17 1.64
CA SER A 58 -3.73 -7.75 1.14
C SER A 58 -4.46 -6.83 2.13
N ASN A 59 -5.28 -5.93 1.59
CA ASN A 59 -6.16 -5.07 2.39
C ASN A 59 -7.12 -5.90 3.26
N GLU A 60 -7.61 -7.04 2.74
CA GLU A 60 -8.48 -7.96 3.44
C GLU A 60 -7.81 -8.54 4.69
N ALA A 61 -6.57 -9.01 4.56
CA ALA A 61 -5.79 -9.55 5.67
C ALA A 61 -5.50 -8.48 6.73
N MET A 62 -5.07 -7.29 6.30
CA MET A 62 -4.84 -6.14 7.16
C MET A 62 -6.10 -5.78 7.96
N TYR A 63 -7.23 -5.57 7.27
CA TYR A 63 -8.50 -5.20 7.88
C TYR A 63 -9.00 -6.27 8.87
N ALA A 64 -8.98 -7.55 8.47
CA ALA A 64 -9.41 -8.65 9.33
C ALA A 64 -8.57 -8.70 10.62
N ARG A 65 -7.26 -8.46 10.50
CA ARG A 65 -6.34 -8.41 11.64
C ARG A 65 -6.64 -7.24 12.56
N LEU A 66 -6.80 -6.02 12.02
CA LEU A 66 -7.10 -4.83 12.82
C LEU A 66 -8.45 -4.95 13.51
N LYS A 67 -9.47 -5.47 12.81
CA LYS A 67 -10.80 -5.69 13.41
C LYS A 67 -10.80 -6.74 14.52
N LEU A 68 -10.01 -7.82 14.36
CA LEU A 68 -9.86 -8.85 15.41
C LEU A 68 -9.16 -8.30 16.66
N LEU A 69 -8.25 -7.34 16.48
CA LEU A 69 -7.39 -6.78 17.52
C LEU A 69 -7.86 -5.40 18.02
N ASP A 70 -9.06 -4.96 17.62
CA ASP A 70 -9.59 -3.64 17.95
C ASP A 70 -9.51 -3.28 19.45
N ASP A 71 -9.65 -4.29 20.33
CA ASP A 71 -9.53 -4.09 21.79
C ASP A 71 -8.10 -4.21 22.34
N SER A 72 -7.08 -4.48 21.50
CA SER A 72 -5.73 -4.87 21.97
C SER A 72 -4.62 -3.85 21.75
N SER A 73 -4.88 -2.73 21.09
CA SER A 73 -3.88 -1.66 20.81
C SER A 73 -2.53 -2.19 20.25
N GLN A 74 -2.59 -3.18 19.36
CA GLN A 74 -1.38 -3.86 18.87
C GLN A 74 -0.62 -3.06 17.80
N TYR A 75 -1.33 -2.19 17.06
CA TYR A 75 -0.75 -1.37 15.99
C TYR A 75 -1.05 0.10 16.23
N ASP A 76 -0.06 0.94 15.96
CA ASP A 76 -0.16 2.39 16.12
C ASP A 76 -0.38 3.10 14.78
N LEU A 77 0.06 2.49 13.69
CA LEU A 77 -0.05 3.02 12.34
C LEU A 77 -0.29 1.87 11.34
N ALA A 78 -1.18 2.08 10.38
CA ALA A 78 -1.43 1.16 9.27
C ALA A 78 -1.51 1.92 7.94
N VAL A 79 -1.43 1.20 6.81
CA VAL A 79 -1.32 1.81 5.46
C VAL A 79 -2.33 1.20 4.48
N PRO A 80 -3.64 1.35 4.69
CA PRO A 80 -4.67 0.86 3.78
C PRO A 80 -4.76 1.64 2.48
N SER A 81 -5.27 0.99 1.45
CA SER A 81 -5.72 1.66 0.23
C SER A 81 -7.06 2.39 0.42
N THR A 82 -7.35 3.33 -0.47
CA THR A 82 -8.49 4.27 -0.40
C THR A 82 -9.82 3.66 0.03
N TYR A 83 -10.21 2.51 -0.56
CA TYR A 83 -11.51 1.90 -0.29
C TYR A 83 -11.59 1.28 1.11
N TYR A 84 -10.46 0.83 1.68
CA TYR A 84 -10.39 0.39 3.07
C TYR A 84 -10.32 1.53 4.07
N VAL A 85 -9.68 2.66 3.73
CA VAL A 85 -9.79 3.89 4.54
C VAL A 85 -11.26 4.25 4.74
N ASN A 86 -12.04 4.30 3.65
CA ASN A 86 -13.46 4.63 3.71
C ASN A 86 -14.27 3.60 4.52
N LYS A 87 -14.00 2.31 4.33
CA LYS A 87 -14.65 1.22 5.08
C LYS A 87 -14.35 1.32 6.57
N MET A 88 -13.08 1.42 6.93
CA MET A 88 -12.63 1.47 8.33
C MET A 88 -13.13 2.71 9.05
N ARG A 89 -13.16 3.87 8.37
CA ARG A 89 -13.76 5.12 8.88
C ARG A 89 -15.25 4.94 9.20
N LYS A 90 -16.03 4.35 8.28
CA LYS A 90 -17.47 4.09 8.47
C LYS A 90 -17.75 3.12 9.63
N GLU A 91 -16.82 2.21 9.90
CA GLU A 91 -16.94 1.23 10.99
C GLU A 91 -16.34 1.73 12.31
N ASP A 92 -15.92 3.00 12.36
CA ASP A 92 -15.34 3.63 13.56
C ASP A 92 -14.10 2.87 14.09
N LEU A 93 -13.24 2.40 13.15
CA LEU A 93 -11.98 1.71 13.45
C LEU A 93 -10.77 2.62 13.45
N LEU A 94 -10.93 3.89 13.05
CA LEU A 94 -9.85 4.86 12.91
C LEU A 94 -9.98 6.00 13.92
N MET A 95 -8.84 6.55 14.30
CA MET A 95 -8.71 7.80 15.05
C MET A 95 -8.66 8.97 14.07
N GLU A 96 -9.23 10.11 14.43
CA GLU A 96 -9.02 11.35 13.68
C GLU A 96 -7.56 11.80 13.78
N ILE A 97 -7.00 12.21 12.65
CA ILE A 97 -5.64 12.77 12.58
C ILE A 97 -5.64 14.18 13.18
N ASP A 98 -4.75 14.42 14.12
CA ASP A 98 -4.51 15.77 14.60
C ASP A 98 -3.54 16.50 13.66
N HIS A 99 -4.08 17.22 12.68
CA HIS A 99 -3.29 17.97 11.69
C HIS A 99 -2.36 19.01 12.32
N SER A 100 -2.61 19.45 13.56
CA SER A 100 -1.69 20.37 14.25
C SER A 100 -0.36 19.71 14.65
N GLN A 101 -0.31 18.37 14.66
CA GLN A 101 0.86 17.57 14.92
C GLN A 101 1.55 17.03 13.64
N ILE A 102 0.99 17.32 12.46
CA ILE A 102 1.54 16.87 11.17
C ILE A 102 2.27 18.03 10.50
N GLU A 103 3.58 17.90 10.36
CA GLU A 103 4.40 18.78 9.56
C GLU A 103 4.50 18.27 8.11
N GLY A 104 4.56 19.17 7.13
CA GLY A 104 4.74 18.81 5.72
C GLY A 104 3.48 18.41 4.97
N PHE A 105 2.28 18.42 5.59
CA PHE A 105 1.02 18.09 4.92
C PHE A 105 0.74 19.00 3.70
N ASP A 106 1.11 20.27 3.78
CA ASP A 106 0.93 21.25 2.69
C ASP A 106 1.80 20.97 1.45
N ASN A 107 2.77 20.05 1.54
CA ASN A 107 3.57 19.58 0.41
C ASN A 107 2.86 18.52 -0.44
N LEU A 108 1.73 17.97 0.05
CA LEU A 108 0.98 16.94 -0.66
C LEU A 108 0.25 17.53 -1.88
N ASP A 109 0.16 16.72 -2.94
CA ASP A 109 -0.53 17.09 -4.16
C ASP A 109 -2.03 17.36 -3.89
N PRO A 110 -2.54 18.56 -4.21
CA PRO A 110 -3.95 18.89 -4.02
C PRO A 110 -4.93 17.93 -4.74
N GLU A 111 -4.49 17.24 -5.78
CA GLU A 111 -5.31 16.24 -6.48
C GLU A 111 -5.44 14.93 -5.71
N LEU A 112 -4.57 14.66 -4.74
CA LEU A 112 -4.54 13.43 -3.94
C LEU A 112 -5.04 13.61 -2.50
N VAL A 113 -5.33 14.84 -2.08
CA VAL A 113 -5.92 15.16 -0.77
C VAL A 113 -7.40 15.52 -0.90
N ASP A 114 -8.11 15.57 0.21
CA ASP A 114 -9.54 15.94 0.30
C ASP A 114 -10.44 15.15 -0.68
N ARG A 115 -10.17 13.86 -0.77
CA ARG A 115 -10.93 12.96 -1.67
C ARG A 115 -12.21 12.47 -1.00
N SER A 116 -13.18 12.06 -1.81
CA SER A 116 -14.51 11.60 -1.36
C SER A 116 -14.50 10.45 -0.35
N PHE A 117 -13.42 9.66 -0.31
CA PHE A 117 -13.25 8.59 0.65
C PHE A 117 -12.89 9.09 2.06
N ASP A 118 -12.27 10.28 2.18
CA ASP A 118 -11.91 10.91 3.45
C ASP A 118 -11.82 12.43 3.29
N GLU A 119 -12.95 13.11 3.39
CA GLU A 119 -13.04 14.58 3.27
C GLU A 119 -12.15 15.27 4.32
N ASN A 120 -11.40 16.29 3.88
CA ASN A 120 -10.40 17.02 4.66
C ASN A 120 -9.27 16.15 5.23
N ASN A 121 -9.07 14.94 4.75
CA ASN A 121 -8.10 14.00 5.29
C ASN A 121 -8.22 13.84 6.81
N THR A 122 -9.46 13.69 7.29
CA THR A 122 -9.75 13.60 8.73
C THR A 122 -9.15 12.36 9.36
N TYR A 123 -9.03 11.26 8.62
CA TYR A 123 -8.59 9.94 9.13
C TYR A 123 -7.35 9.41 8.45
N SER A 124 -6.87 10.03 7.38
CA SER A 124 -5.78 9.49 6.57
C SER A 124 -4.82 10.57 6.06
N VAL A 125 -3.55 10.19 5.89
CA VAL A 125 -2.53 11.02 5.25
C VAL A 125 -1.94 10.25 4.08
N PRO A 126 -2.03 10.76 2.83
CA PRO A 126 -1.43 10.13 1.65
C PRO A 126 0.04 9.78 1.84
N TYR A 127 0.38 8.53 1.50
CA TYR A 127 1.74 8.00 1.63
C TYR A 127 2.39 7.78 0.27
N LEU A 128 1.85 6.87 -0.53
CA LEU A 128 2.27 6.57 -1.89
C LEU A 128 1.06 6.30 -2.76
N TRP A 129 1.22 6.49 -4.05
CA TRP A 129 0.18 6.17 -5.02
C TRP A 129 0.78 5.49 -6.26
N GLY A 130 -0.07 4.83 -6.99
CA GLY A 130 0.37 4.17 -8.20
C GLY A 130 -0.77 3.60 -9.01
N THR A 131 -0.37 2.75 -9.95
CA THR A 131 -1.29 2.09 -10.87
C THR A 131 -1.01 0.60 -10.92
N THR A 132 -2.06 -0.19 -11.14
CA THR A 132 -1.96 -1.58 -11.54
C THR A 132 -2.20 -1.67 -13.03
N GLY A 133 -1.23 -2.19 -13.75
CA GLY A 133 -1.25 -2.35 -15.20
C GLY A 133 -0.76 -3.73 -15.62
N LEU A 134 -0.44 -3.87 -16.90
CA LEU A 134 0.15 -5.08 -17.46
C LEU A 134 1.67 -5.06 -17.34
N ALA A 135 2.26 -6.23 -17.10
CA ALA A 135 3.68 -6.48 -17.32
C ALA A 135 3.87 -7.58 -18.35
N ILE A 136 4.95 -7.46 -19.13
CA ILE A 136 5.41 -8.49 -20.05
C ILE A 136 6.92 -8.68 -19.94
N ASP A 137 7.37 -9.91 -20.23
CA ASP A 137 8.75 -10.17 -20.59
C ASP A 137 8.93 -9.91 -22.09
N SER A 138 9.50 -8.76 -22.47
CA SER A 138 9.70 -8.38 -23.87
C SER A 138 10.74 -9.23 -24.62
N SER A 139 11.40 -10.17 -23.94
CA SER A 139 12.25 -11.17 -24.60
C SER A 139 11.46 -12.33 -25.19
N THR A 140 10.24 -12.57 -24.70
CA THR A 140 9.33 -13.66 -25.12
C THR A 140 8.04 -13.15 -25.74
N VAL A 141 7.55 -11.97 -25.32
CA VAL A 141 6.32 -11.32 -25.79
C VAL A 141 6.66 -10.05 -26.57
N ASP A 142 6.11 -9.88 -27.76
CA ASP A 142 6.28 -8.62 -28.53
C ASP A 142 5.42 -7.51 -27.88
N PRO A 143 6.02 -6.41 -27.37
CA PRO A 143 5.28 -5.33 -26.76
C PRO A 143 4.23 -4.67 -27.68
N SER A 144 4.40 -4.78 -29.01
CA SER A 144 3.44 -4.21 -29.96
C SER A 144 2.17 -5.04 -30.13
N GLU A 145 2.16 -6.27 -29.63
CA GLU A 145 1.00 -7.18 -29.67
C GLU A 145 0.15 -7.12 -28.38
N VAL A 146 0.63 -6.42 -27.34
CA VAL A 146 -0.06 -6.30 -26.07
C VAL A 146 -0.50 -4.85 -25.86
N THR A 147 -1.79 -4.61 -25.90
CA THR A 147 -2.38 -3.26 -25.82
C THR A 147 -3.38 -3.10 -24.65
N GLY A 148 -3.90 -4.19 -24.11
CA GLY A 148 -4.94 -4.12 -23.11
C GLY A 148 -5.10 -5.39 -22.27
N TRP A 149 -5.99 -5.30 -21.30
CA TRP A 149 -6.32 -6.42 -20.44
C TRP A 149 -6.87 -7.63 -21.19
N ALA A 150 -7.57 -7.38 -22.31
CA ALA A 150 -8.16 -8.44 -23.13
C ALA A 150 -7.11 -9.41 -23.70
N ASP A 151 -5.87 -8.97 -23.88
CA ASP A 151 -4.78 -9.79 -24.41
C ASP A 151 -4.41 -10.95 -23.46
N LEU A 152 -4.72 -10.86 -22.16
CA LEU A 152 -4.52 -11.97 -21.22
C LEU A 152 -5.30 -13.25 -21.58
N TRP A 153 -6.36 -13.14 -22.37
CA TRP A 153 -7.18 -14.28 -22.83
C TRP A 153 -6.65 -14.93 -24.13
N ASP A 154 -5.55 -14.42 -24.70
CA ASP A 154 -4.98 -15.05 -25.90
C ASP A 154 -4.42 -16.44 -25.53
N GLU A 155 -4.76 -17.43 -26.39
CA GLU A 155 -4.31 -18.82 -26.20
C GLU A 155 -2.80 -19.01 -26.16
N GLN A 156 -2.02 -18.09 -26.75
CA GLN A 156 -0.56 -18.13 -26.72
C GLN A 156 0.01 -17.99 -25.31
N TYR A 157 -0.71 -17.35 -24.37
CA TYR A 157 -0.29 -17.15 -22.98
C TYR A 157 -0.84 -18.21 -22.01
N GLN A 158 -1.33 -19.34 -22.52
CA GLN A 158 -1.87 -20.39 -21.68
C GLN A 158 -0.85 -20.92 -20.66
N GLY A 159 -1.18 -20.80 -19.36
CA GLY A 159 -0.31 -21.24 -18.26
C GLY A 159 0.87 -20.29 -17.97
N GLN A 160 0.84 -19.06 -18.49
CA GLN A 160 1.92 -18.07 -18.34
C GLN A 160 1.45 -16.74 -17.75
N VAL A 161 0.18 -16.63 -17.36
CA VAL A 161 -0.39 -15.39 -16.85
C VAL A 161 -0.17 -15.28 -15.33
N MET A 162 0.34 -14.13 -14.89
CA MET A 162 0.39 -13.74 -13.48
C MET A 162 -0.76 -12.80 -13.14
N LEU A 163 -1.44 -13.04 -12.03
CA LEU A 163 -2.42 -12.12 -11.45
C LEU A 163 -1.99 -11.74 -10.02
N THR A 164 -2.34 -10.54 -9.59
CA THR A 164 -2.23 -10.17 -8.18
C THR A 164 -3.20 -11.00 -7.34
N ASN A 165 -2.87 -11.25 -6.09
CA ASN A 165 -3.78 -11.91 -5.14
C ASN A 165 -4.69 -10.86 -4.47
N ASP A 166 -5.20 -9.92 -5.26
CA ASP A 166 -6.14 -8.90 -4.85
C ASP A 166 -7.47 -9.08 -5.59
N MET A 167 -8.53 -9.35 -4.84
CA MET A 167 -9.85 -9.60 -5.38
C MET A 167 -10.38 -8.44 -6.21
N ARG A 168 -10.27 -7.22 -5.68
CA ARG A 168 -10.84 -6.04 -6.33
C ARG A 168 -10.10 -5.69 -7.62
N GLU A 169 -8.79 -5.89 -7.65
CA GLU A 169 -7.99 -5.66 -8.84
C GLU A 169 -8.27 -6.70 -9.92
N VAL A 170 -8.32 -7.99 -9.57
CA VAL A 170 -8.63 -9.05 -10.54
C VAL A 170 -10.03 -8.88 -11.12
N PHE A 171 -11.03 -8.56 -10.28
CA PHE A 171 -12.38 -8.28 -10.79
C PHE A 171 -12.43 -7.00 -11.64
N HIS A 172 -11.62 -5.99 -11.34
CA HIS A 172 -11.51 -4.81 -12.18
C HIS A 172 -11.09 -5.18 -13.61
N VAL A 173 -10.09 -6.04 -13.76
CA VAL A 173 -9.66 -6.55 -15.08
C VAL A 173 -10.83 -7.21 -15.84
N GLY A 174 -11.53 -8.15 -15.21
CA GLY A 174 -12.68 -8.81 -15.84
C GLY A 174 -13.80 -7.84 -16.21
N LEU A 175 -14.09 -6.87 -15.35
CA LEU A 175 -15.10 -5.83 -15.60
C LEU A 175 -14.69 -4.89 -16.72
N SER A 176 -13.45 -4.44 -16.75
CA SER A 176 -12.92 -3.52 -17.77
C SER A 176 -12.98 -4.12 -19.17
N VAL A 177 -12.60 -5.39 -19.33
CA VAL A 177 -12.72 -6.14 -20.60
C VAL A 177 -14.18 -6.23 -21.09
N LEU A 178 -15.13 -6.24 -20.17
CA LEU A 178 -16.57 -6.21 -20.49
C LEU A 178 -17.11 -4.78 -20.70
N GLY A 179 -16.29 -3.75 -20.54
CA GLY A 179 -16.67 -2.35 -20.65
C GLY A 179 -17.47 -1.83 -19.44
N TYR A 180 -17.29 -2.47 -18.28
CA TYR A 180 -17.91 -2.05 -17.01
C TYR A 180 -16.88 -1.37 -16.12
N SER A 181 -17.37 -0.46 -15.25
CA SER A 181 -16.53 0.13 -14.20
C SER A 181 -16.09 -0.93 -13.19
N GLY A 182 -14.82 -0.90 -12.79
CA GLY A 182 -14.26 -1.72 -11.71
C GLY A 182 -14.89 -1.45 -10.34
N ASN A 183 -15.65 -0.36 -10.22
CA ASN A 183 -16.39 0.02 -9.01
C ASN A 183 -17.88 -0.33 -9.07
N THR A 184 -18.28 -1.22 -9.99
CA THR A 184 -19.69 -1.63 -10.11
C THR A 184 -20.22 -2.27 -8.82
N ARG A 185 -21.49 -1.96 -8.52
CA ARG A 185 -22.24 -2.57 -7.40
C ARG A 185 -23.34 -3.49 -7.90
N ASP A 186 -23.44 -3.67 -9.22
CA ASP A 186 -24.45 -4.50 -9.85
C ASP A 186 -24.06 -5.99 -9.76
N PRO A 187 -24.82 -6.83 -9.01
CA PRO A 187 -24.50 -8.24 -8.86
C PRO A 187 -24.45 -9.01 -10.20
N GLY A 188 -25.25 -8.61 -11.19
CA GLY A 188 -25.25 -9.26 -12.51
C GLY A 188 -23.96 -8.98 -13.27
N LYS A 189 -23.46 -7.75 -13.24
CA LYS A 189 -22.16 -7.39 -13.86
C LYS A 189 -20.99 -8.07 -13.17
N ILE A 190 -21.05 -8.21 -11.84
CA ILE A 190 -20.02 -8.93 -11.06
C ILE A 190 -20.03 -10.42 -11.43
N GLU A 191 -21.23 -11.01 -11.66
CA GLU A 191 -21.37 -12.39 -12.14
C GLU A 191 -20.80 -12.55 -13.56
N GLU A 192 -21.11 -11.66 -14.49
CA GLU A 192 -20.53 -11.68 -15.84
C GLU A 192 -18.99 -11.56 -15.82
N ALA A 193 -18.45 -10.73 -14.92
CA ALA A 193 -17.00 -10.62 -14.75
C ALA A 193 -16.38 -11.90 -14.17
N TYR A 194 -17.06 -12.57 -13.22
CA TYR A 194 -16.65 -13.87 -12.72
C TYR A 194 -16.64 -14.94 -13.84
N GLU A 195 -17.68 -14.99 -14.68
CA GLU A 195 -17.73 -15.91 -15.83
C GLU A 195 -16.55 -15.62 -16.77
N LYS A 196 -16.29 -14.36 -17.09
CA LYS A 196 -15.19 -13.94 -17.94
C LYS A 196 -13.82 -14.30 -17.33
N LEU A 197 -13.60 -14.06 -16.05
CA LEU A 197 -12.39 -14.44 -15.34
C LEU A 197 -12.22 -15.96 -15.25
N SER A 198 -13.32 -16.73 -15.16
CA SER A 198 -13.27 -18.19 -15.16
C SER A 198 -12.71 -18.75 -16.48
N GLU A 199 -12.95 -18.05 -17.61
CA GLU A 199 -12.31 -18.37 -18.90
C GLU A 199 -10.79 -18.16 -18.87
N LEU A 200 -10.30 -17.21 -18.07
CA LEU A 200 -8.88 -16.89 -17.94
C LEU A 200 -8.12 -17.90 -17.04
N MET A 201 -8.80 -18.52 -16.07
CA MET A 201 -8.15 -19.39 -15.07
C MET A 201 -7.22 -20.47 -15.63
N PRO A 202 -7.51 -21.14 -16.76
CA PRO A 202 -6.57 -22.08 -17.39
C PRO A 202 -5.23 -21.46 -17.83
N SER A 203 -5.21 -20.16 -18.08
CA SER A 203 -4.01 -19.41 -18.46
C SER A 203 -3.22 -18.89 -17.25
N VAL A 204 -3.84 -18.83 -16.06
CA VAL A 204 -3.22 -18.33 -14.86
C VAL A 204 -2.21 -19.32 -14.29
N ARG A 205 -0.97 -18.90 -14.22
CA ARG A 205 0.14 -19.68 -13.62
C ARG A 205 0.18 -19.51 -12.12
N THR A 206 0.04 -18.26 -11.65
CA THR A 206 0.16 -17.93 -10.23
C THR A 206 -0.63 -16.67 -9.87
N PHE A 207 -0.97 -16.58 -8.58
CA PHE A 207 -1.42 -15.36 -7.92
C PHE A 207 -0.35 -14.92 -6.93
N ASN A 208 0.17 -13.71 -7.05
CA ASN A 208 1.22 -13.20 -6.17
C ASN A 208 1.03 -11.71 -5.89
N SER A 209 0.92 -11.34 -4.60
CA SER A 209 0.89 -9.95 -4.11
C SER A 209 1.98 -9.66 -3.07
N ASP A 210 2.81 -10.66 -2.71
CA ASP A 210 3.91 -10.46 -1.75
C ASP A 210 5.15 -9.88 -2.45
N ALA A 211 5.48 -10.42 -3.62
CA ALA A 211 6.55 -9.93 -4.51
C ALA A 211 6.14 -10.18 -5.98
N PRO A 212 5.24 -9.36 -6.56
CA PRO A 212 4.64 -9.63 -7.88
C PRO A 212 5.63 -9.68 -9.05
N ARG A 213 6.81 -9.05 -8.92
CA ARG A 213 7.87 -9.11 -9.95
C ARG A 213 8.55 -10.47 -10.04
N MET A 214 8.59 -11.25 -8.94
CA MET A 214 9.38 -12.48 -8.86
C MET A 214 9.00 -13.55 -9.90
N PRO A 215 7.71 -13.84 -10.17
CA PRO A 215 7.34 -14.80 -11.22
C PRO A 215 7.90 -14.47 -12.61
N TYR A 216 8.05 -13.18 -12.94
CA TYR A 216 8.68 -12.74 -14.18
C TYR A 216 10.20 -12.94 -14.15
N LEU A 217 10.86 -12.52 -13.07
CA LEU A 217 12.31 -12.66 -12.90
C LEU A 217 12.77 -14.13 -12.89
N GLU A 218 11.93 -15.02 -12.39
CA GLU A 218 12.19 -16.47 -12.37
C GLU A 218 11.80 -17.18 -13.66
N GLY A 219 11.20 -16.46 -14.63
CA GLY A 219 10.75 -17.01 -15.90
C GLY A 219 9.56 -17.98 -15.77
N GLU A 220 8.74 -17.81 -14.74
CA GLU A 220 7.53 -18.61 -14.55
C GLU A 220 6.33 -18.05 -15.32
N THR A 221 6.33 -16.76 -15.59
CA THR A 221 5.26 -16.03 -16.28
C THR A 221 5.83 -15.04 -17.27
N ASP A 222 5.15 -14.84 -18.40
CA ASP A 222 5.57 -13.94 -19.46
C ASP A 222 4.69 -12.68 -19.56
N ILE A 223 3.47 -12.72 -19.02
CA ILE A 223 2.49 -11.64 -19.07
C ILE A 223 1.59 -11.66 -17.83
N GLY A 224 1.06 -10.51 -17.43
CA GLY A 224 0.05 -10.46 -16.36
C GLY A 224 -0.06 -9.11 -15.70
N MET A 225 -0.70 -9.10 -14.53
CA MET A 225 -0.86 -7.91 -13.72
C MET A 225 0.41 -7.60 -12.93
N ILE A 226 0.68 -6.33 -12.72
CA ILE A 226 1.74 -5.89 -11.81
C ILE A 226 1.43 -4.48 -11.29
N TRP A 227 1.88 -4.18 -10.09
CA TRP A 227 1.95 -2.82 -9.57
C TRP A 227 3.14 -2.09 -10.21
N ASN A 228 2.93 -0.83 -10.57
CA ASN A 228 3.93 -0.05 -11.29
C ASN A 228 5.31 0.02 -10.61
N GLY A 229 5.37 0.17 -9.28
CA GLY A 229 6.64 0.19 -8.53
C GLY A 229 7.35 -1.17 -8.59
N GLU A 230 6.62 -2.28 -8.49
CA GLU A 230 7.15 -3.62 -8.68
C GLU A 230 7.76 -3.82 -10.08
N ALA A 231 7.13 -3.25 -11.11
CA ALA A 231 7.68 -3.26 -12.45
C ALA A 231 8.96 -2.42 -12.56
N VAL A 232 9.02 -1.27 -11.88
CA VAL A 232 10.22 -0.41 -11.82
C VAL A 232 11.37 -1.15 -11.17
N MET A 233 11.16 -1.71 -9.96
CA MET A 233 12.18 -2.50 -9.25
C MET A 233 12.60 -3.74 -10.06
N GLY A 234 11.63 -4.46 -10.63
CA GLY A 234 11.90 -5.65 -11.44
C GLY A 234 12.72 -5.37 -12.69
N LYS A 235 12.57 -4.20 -13.29
CA LYS A 235 13.33 -3.79 -14.48
C LYS A 235 14.82 -3.59 -14.22
N GLU A 236 15.23 -3.32 -12.98
CA GLU A 236 16.64 -3.26 -12.59
C GLU A 236 17.34 -4.60 -12.76
N ASP A 237 16.68 -5.69 -12.34
CA ASP A 237 17.18 -7.06 -12.44
C ASP A 237 16.91 -7.69 -13.81
N MET A 238 15.80 -7.31 -14.44
CA MET A 238 15.33 -7.82 -15.73
C MET A 238 14.98 -6.66 -16.68
N PRO A 239 15.93 -6.12 -17.44
CA PRO A 239 15.68 -5.01 -18.39
C PRO A 239 14.59 -5.29 -19.44
N ALA A 240 14.25 -6.56 -19.67
CA ALA A 240 13.16 -6.98 -20.56
C ALA A 240 11.76 -6.85 -19.93
N LEU A 241 11.65 -6.61 -18.63
CA LEU A 241 10.36 -6.38 -17.98
C LEU A 241 9.81 -5.01 -18.41
N GLU A 242 8.66 -5.02 -19.09
CA GLU A 242 7.99 -3.80 -19.57
C GLU A 242 6.66 -3.62 -18.85
N TYR A 243 6.37 -2.38 -18.42
CA TYR A 243 5.08 -1.99 -17.89
C TYR A 243 4.22 -1.35 -18.98
N ILE A 244 3.00 -1.83 -19.16
CA ILE A 244 2.06 -1.39 -20.20
C ILE A 244 0.80 -0.84 -19.55
N TYR A 245 0.36 0.34 -19.99
CA TYR A 245 -0.92 0.94 -19.65
C TYR A 245 -1.98 0.35 -20.58
N PRO A 246 -2.93 -0.47 -20.06
CA PRO A 246 -3.96 -1.10 -20.89
C PRO A 246 -4.95 -0.07 -21.44
N GLU A 247 -5.41 -0.27 -22.67
CA GLU A 247 -6.37 0.64 -23.34
C GLU A 247 -7.71 0.75 -22.62
N GLU A 248 -8.14 -0.30 -21.91
CA GLU A 248 -9.34 -0.29 -21.09
C GLU A 248 -9.19 0.61 -19.86
N GLY A 249 -7.97 0.91 -19.45
CA GLY A 249 -7.61 1.74 -18.32
C GLY A 249 -6.90 0.97 -17.20
N VAL A 250 -6.04 1.69 -16.49
CA VAL A 250 -5.35 1.18 -15.30
C VAL A 250 -6.22 1.36 -14.06
N ILE A 251 -5.95 0.54 -13.06
CA ILE A 251 -6.44 0.74 -11.71
C ILE A 251 -5.54 1.76 -11.02
N VAL A 252 -6.13 2.78 -10.41
CA VAL A 252 -5.40 3.77 -9.60
C VAL A 252 -5.69 3.50 -8.15
N TRP A 253 -4.65 3.47 -7.35
CA TRP A 253 -4.75 3.34 -5.91
C TRP A 253 -3.91 4.41 -5.23
N LEU A 254 -4.31 4.75 -4.02
CA LEU A 254 -3.61 5.65 -3.10
C LEU A 254 -3.62 5.00 -1.74
N ASP A 255 -2.44 4.71 -1.24
CA ASP A 255 -2.25 4.18 0.10
C ASP A 255 -1.96 5.31 1.07
N SER A 256 -2.58 5.25 2.22
CA SER A 256 -2.52 6.32 3.19
C SER A 256 -2.23 5.81 4.59
N PHE A 257 -1.44 6.56 5.34
CA PHE A 257 -1.30 6.32 6.77
C PHE A 257 -2.63 6.57 7.48
N VAL A 258 -3.00 5.63 8.34
CA VAL A 258 -4.15 5.74 9.25
C VAL A 258 -3.74 5.31 10.65
N ILE A 259 -4.33 5.93 11.66
CA ILE A 259 -4.11 5.58 13.06
C ILE A 259 -5.32 4.73 13.51
N PRO A 260 -5.13 3.44 13.89
CA PRO A 260 -6.20 2.65 14.47
C PRO A 260 -6.78 3.31 15.71
N ARG A 261 -8.12 3.22 15.92
CA ARG A 261 -8.83 3.89 17.01
C ARG A 261 -8.21 3.64 18.39
N ASN A 262 -7.70 2.44 18.61
CA ASN A 262 -7.12 2.03 19.89
C ASN A 262 -5.58 1.99 19.88
N ALA A 263 -4.93 2.80 19.03
CA ALA A 263 -3.48 2.92 19.00
C ALA A 263 -2.94 3.27 20.41
N ALA A 264 -1.90 2.56 20.84
CA ALA A 264 -1.28 2.81 22.14
C ALA A 264 -0.39 4.07 22.13
N ASN A 265 0.22 4.36 20.98
CA ASN A 265 1.22 5.42 20.82
C ASN A 265 0.85 6.38 19.66
N PRO A 266 -0.32 7.03 19.67
CA PRO A 266 -0.74 7.91 18.59
C PRO A 266 0.20 9.10 18.36
N GLU A 267 0.87 9.60 19.40
CA GLU A 267 1.87 10.65 19.27
C GLU A 267 3.10 10.18 18.47
N ALA A 268 3.53 8.93 18.63
CA ALA A 268 4.60 8.35 17.84
C ALA A 268 4.17 8.19 16.37
N ALA A 269 2.90 7.82 16.13
CA ALA A 269 2.33 7.74 14.79
C ALA A 269 2.34 9.11 14.07
N HIS A 270 1.89 10.19 14.73
CA HIS A 270 1.94 11.54 14.16
C HIS A 270 3.38 12.00 13.85
N LYS A 271 4.33 11.69 14.74
CA LYS A 271 5.75 11.99 14.50
C LYS A 271 6.30 11.23 13.31
N PHE A 272 5.94 9.95 13.15
CA PHE A 272 6.38 9.15 12.01
C PHE A 272 5.80 9.67 10.70
N ILE A 273 4.50 10.01 10.67
CA ILE A 273 3.87 10.62 9.50
C ILE A 273 4.60 11.92 9.12
N SER A 274 4.85 12.83 10.08
CA SER A 274 5.58 14.08 9.83
C SER A 274 7.01 13.82 9.33
N PHE A 275 7.68 12.80 9.86
CA PHE A 275 9.03 12.41 9.42
C PHE A 275 9.00 11.93 7.97
N VAL A 276 8.04 11.07 7.60
CA VAL A 276 7.90 10.58 6.21
C VAL A 276 7.54 11.70 5.24
N LEU A 277 6.78 12.71 5.67
CA LEU A 277 6.41 13.87 4.84
C LEU A 277 7.55 14.89 4.66
N GLN A 278 8.72 14.72 5.29
CA GLN A 278 9.90 15.51 4.93
C GLN A 278 10.27 15.23 3.46
N PRO A 279 10.51 16.26 2.63
CA PRO A 279 10.75 16.06 1.20
C PRO A 279 11.88 15.07 0.91
N GLU A 280 12.97 15.12 1.66
CA GLU A 280 14.13 14.24 1.48
C GLU A 280 13.82 12.78 1.82
N ILE A 281 12.96 12.54 2.82
CA ILE A 281 12.53 11.20 3.21
C ILE A 281 11.53 10.63 2.22
N SER A 282 10.52 11.43 1.82
CA SER A 282 9.56 11.02 0.78
C SER A 282 10.25 10.73 -0.56
N ALA A 283 11.27 11.52 -0.93
CA ALA A 283 12.06 11.30 -2.14
C ALA A 283 12.85 9.99 -2.05
N LEU A 284 13.56 9.76 -0.93
CA LEU A 284 14.29 8.51 -0.68
C LEU A 284 13.39 7.28 -0.81
N ILE A 285 12.19 7.32 -0.21
CA ILE A 285 11.21 6.23 -0.32
C ILE A 285 10.81 5.99 -1.77
N SER A 286 10.40 7.04 -2.49
CA SER A 286 9.94 6.94 -3.87
C SER A 286 11.04 6.42 -4.82
N GLU A 287 12.29 6.85 -4.62
CA GLU A 287 13.45 6.41 -5.39
C GLU A 287 13.76 4.92 -5.15
N ASP A 288 13.77 4.48 -3.89
CA ASP A 288 14.15 3.12 -3.50
C ASP A 288 13.11 2.06 -3.93
N ILE A 289 11.82 2.38 -3.78
CA ILE A 289 10.75 1.40 -4.00
C ILE A 289 9.94 1.63 -5.30
N GLY A 290 10.30 2.62 -6.11
CA GLY A 290 9.77 2.83 -7.46
C GLY A 290 8.34 3.38 -7.55
N TYR A 291 7.63 3.59 -6.42
CA TYR A 291 6.28 4.15 -6.41
C TYR A 291 6.27 5.67 -6.35
N ALA A 292 5.22 6.28 -6.90
CA ALA A 292 5.08 7.72 -6.91
C ALA A 292 4.77 8.29 -5.52
N THR A 293 5.51 9.33 -5.14
CA THR A 293 5.20 10.10 -3.93
C THR A 293 4.09 11.12 -4.21
N PRO A 294 3.12 11.29 -3.30
CA PRO A 294 2.17 12.39 -3.34
C PRO A 294 2.79 13.73 -2.91
N ASN A 295 4.01 13.74 -2.39
CA ASN A 295 4.71 14.93 -1.91
C ASN A 295 5.37 15.67 -3.07
N GLN A 296 4.80 16.82 -3.48
CA GLN A 296 5.30 17.60 -4.61
C GLN A 296 6.72 18.15 -4.38
N ALA A 297 7.03 18.56 -3.15
CA ALA A 297 8.38 19.02 -2.82
C ALA A 297 9.42 17.89 -2.87
N ALA A 298 9.02 16.67 -2.53
CA ALA A 298 9.87 15.48 -2.68
C ALA A 298 10.10 15.15 -4.16
N ARG A 299 9.08 15.26 -5.00
CA ARG A 299 9.21 15.01 -6.44
C ARG A 299 10.23 15.92 -7.11
N GLU A 300 10.38 17.17 -6.63
CA GLU A 300 11.40 18.10 -7.12
C GLU A 300 12.85 17.69 -6.75
N LEU A 301 13.02 16.82 -5.74
CA LEU A 301 14.33 16.31 -5.31
C LEU A 301 14.73 15.01 -6.02
N LEU A 302 13.79 14.33 -6.67
CA LEU A 302 14.08 13.06 -7.36
C LEU A 302 15.05 13.26 -8.52
N PRO A 303 15.93 12.27 -8.80
CA PRO A 303 16.69 12.22 -10.04
C PRO A 303 15.77 12.36 -11.27
N GLU A 304 16.24 13.05 -12.32
CA GLU A 304 15.43 13.30 -13.52
C GLU A 304 14.89 12.00 -14.15
N GLU A 305 15.65 10.93 -14.09
CA GLU A 305 15.28 9.60 -14.59
C GLU A 305 14.13 8.97 -13.79
N VAL A 306 14.09 9.19 -12.49
CA VAL A 306 13.01 8.72 -11.59
C VAL A 306 11.77 9.58 -11.76
N ALA A 307 11.93 10.92 -11.70
CA ALA A 307 10.82 11.88 -11.81
C ALA A 307 10.10 11.80 -13.17
N ASN A 308 10.79 11.36 -14.22
CA ASN A 308 10.27 11.18 -15.59
C ASN A 308 10.02 9.71 -15.94
N ASN A 309 10.17 8.77 -15.00
CA ASN A 309 9.84 7.37 -15.24
C ASN A 309 8.32 7.26 -15.44
N ARG A 310 7.95 6.89 -16.67
CA ARG A 310 6.54 6.83 -17.07
C ARG A 310 5.75 5.76 -16.31
N ALA A 311 6.38 4.70 -15.83
CA ALA A 311 5.71 3.71 -15.00
C ALA A 311 5.30 4.28 -13.64
N SER A 312 6.18 5.08 -12.98
CA SER A 312 5.89 5.70 -11.69
C SER A 312 5.04 6.97 -11.85
N TYR A 313 5.34 7.81 -12.85
CA TYR A 313 4.69 9.11 -13.09
C TYR A 313 4.03 9.13 -14.46
N PRO A 314 2.81 8.56 -14.60
CA PRO A 314 2.12 8.45 -15.88
C PRO A 314 1.76 9.80 -16.49
N THR A 315 1.63 9.81 -17.81
CA THR A 315 1.11 10.98 -18.55
C THR A 315 -0.43 11.02 -18.48
N SER A 316 -1.03 12.17 -18.83
CA SER A 316 -2.48 12.27 -18.92
C SER A 316 -3.09 11.31 -19.96
N GLU A 317 -2.34 10.90 -20.99
CA GLU A 317 -2.82 9.90 -21.97
C GLU A 317 -2.83 8.50 -21.36
N ASP A 318 -1.84 8.14 -20.54
CA ASP A 318 -1.78 6.87 -19.81
C ASP A 318 -2.97 6.72 -18.83
N MET A 319 -3.42 7.86 -18.29
CA MET A 319 -4.49 7.93 -17.29
C MET A 319 -5.88 8.15 -17.90
N LYS A 320 -6.02 8.12 -19.23
CA LYS A 320 -7.26 8.51 -19.91
C LYS A 320 -8.50 7.73 -19.49
N ASN A 321 -8.36 6.42 -19.25
CA ASN A 321 -9.43 5.53 -18.85
C ASN A 321 -9.20 4.97 -17.43
N ALA A 322 -8.30 5.59 -16.67
CA ALA A 322 -7.95 5.13 -15.33
C ALA A 322 -9.10 5.29 -14.35
N GLU A 323 -9.28 4.33 -13.47
CA GLU A 323 -10.26 4.41 -12.38
C GLU A 323 -9.59 4.27 -11.01
N PHE A 324 -9.91 5.18 -10.09
CA PHE A 324 -9.60 4.97 -8.69
C PHE A 324 -10.47 3.85 -8.12
N GLN A 325 -9.88 2.98 -7.31
CA GLN A 325 -10.66 2.02 -6.54
C GLN A 325 -11.48 2.74 -5.47
N GLU A 326 -12.79 2.47 -5.48
CA GLU A 326 -13.76 3.02 -4.53
C GLU A 326 -14.36 1.91 -3.66
N ASP A 327 -14.88 2.29 -2.50
CA ASP A 327 -15.69 1.40 -1.66
C ASP A 327 -17.02 1.10 -2.36
N VAL A 328 -17.24 -0.16 -2.68
CA VAL A 328 -18.47 -0.65 -3.34
C VAL A 328 -19.60 -0.97 -2.35
N GLY A 329 -19.33 -0.87 -1.06
CA GLY A 329 -20.25 -1.19 0.01
C GLY A 329 -20.37 -2.69 0.30
N ASP A 330 -20.86 -3.01 1.49
CA ASP A 330 -20.85 -4.39 2.01
C ASP A 330 -21.66 -5.38 1.17
N GLU A 331 -22.79 -4.97 0.58
CA GLU A 331 -23.64 -5.85 -0.24
C GLU A 331 -22.89 -6.31 -1.50
N ALA A 332 -22.27 -5.39 -2.24
CA ALA A 332 -21.49 -5.74 -3.42
C ALA A 332 -20.22 -6.51 -3.03
N MET A 333 -19.54 -6.10 -1.94
CA MET A 333 -18.35 -6.77 -1.44
C MET A 333 -18.61 -8.26 -1.13
N GLN A 334 -19.77 -8.60 -0.57
CA GLN A 334 -20.16 -10.00 -0.34
C GLN A 334 -20.31 -10.79 -1.65
N VAL A 335 -20.75 -10.13 -2.73
CA VAL A 335 -20.88 -10.77 -4.06
C VAL A 335 -19.49 -11.01 -4.64
N TYR A 336 -18.59 -10.01 -4.59
CA TYR A 336 -17.19 -10.14 -5.00
C TYR A 336 -16.48 -11.26 -4.25
N ASN A 337 -16.56 -11.28 -2.91
CA ASN A 337 -15.96 -12.31 -2.07
C ASN A 337 -16.43 -13.72 -2.45
N ARG A 338 -17.75 -13.90 -2.64
CA ARG A 338 -18.31 -15.19 -3.03
C ARG A 338 -17.72 -15.70 -4.34
N TYR A 339 -17.64 -14.86 -5.35
CA TYR A 339 -17.10 -15.25 -6.66
C TYR A 339 -15.59 -15.38 -6.65
N TRP A 340 -14.89 -14.59 -5.83
CA TRP A 340 -13.46 -14.74 -5.62
C TRP A 340 -13.10 -16.11 -5.05
N GLU A 341 -13.80 -16.55 -4.01
CA GLU A 341 -13.63 -17.88 -3.43
C GLU A 341 -13.88 -19.00 -4.48
N GLN A 342 -14.88 -18.82 -5.35
CA GLN A 342 -15.12 -19.77 -6.42
C GLN A 342 -14.02 -19.78 -7.46
N LEU A 343 -13.51 -18.63 -7.88
CA LEU A 343 -12.35 -18.54 -8.80
C LEU A 343 -11.12 -19.25 -8.24
N LYS A 344 -10.81 -19.01 -6.95
CA LYS A 344 -9.62 -19.59 -6.29
C LYS A 344 -9.73 -21.09 -6.06
N THR A 345 -10.92 -21.64 -5.93
CA THR A 345 -11.17 -23.07 -5.68
C THR A 345 -11.44 -23.89 -6.93
N GLY A 346 -11.55 -23.26 -8.08
CA GLY A 346 -11.78 -23.94 -9.35
C GLY A 346 -13.26 -24.25 -9.63
N GLY A 347 -14.19 -23.54 -8.97
CA GLY A 347 -15.65 -23.64 -9.17
C GLY A 347 -16.30 -24.75 -8.36
#